data_5a0465f6af9a781742aaf67e1a10c133
#
_entry.id   5a0465f6af9a781742aaf67e1a10c133
#
_cell.length_a   1.000
_cell.length_b   1.000
_cell.length_c   1.000
_cell.angle_alpha   90.00
_cell.angle_beta   90.00
_cell.angle_gamma   90.00
#
_symmetry.space_group_name_H-M   'P 1'
#
loop_
_entity.id
_entity.type
_entity.pdbx_description
1 polymer ?
#
loop_
_entity_poly.entity_id
_entity_poly.type
_entity_poly.pdbx_seq_one_letter_code
_entity_poly.pdbx_strand_id
1 'polypeptide(L)'
;MNAQQLKNAILQEAITGRLVPQDPNDEPASVLLDRIRKEKAKLVKEGKLKKKDLEEKPISKEEIPFEIPESWEWVYLSQISLDSADGPFGSNLKREHYTENKEVRIIQLSNIGEEGWKNDNAKYTTFSHLSSISRSEAFPDDIIIAKMMPAGRAIICPYGDKKYVLSSDAVRFDFSKLLYRKYLYYAINSQVFKEQVYGEVQGITRVRTSLSKLRTYYIPLPPLAEQHRIVAKIEELLSKIDKLKTK
;
A
#
# COMPACT_ATOMS: atom_id res chain seq x y z
N MET A 1 26.60 7.45 -6.86
CA MET A 1 25.22 7.12 -6.45
C MET A 1 24.96 5.68 -6.87
N ASN A 2 24.50 4.81 -5.97
CA ASN A 2 24.14 3.45 -6.34
C ASN A 2 22.69 3.38 -6.86
N ALA A 3 22.31 2.24 -7.47
CA ALA A 3 20.99 2.09 -8.07
C ALA A 3 19.83 2.28 -7.06
N GLN A 4 20.00 1.88 -5.81
CA GLN A 4 18.99 2.08 -4.76
C GLN A 4 18.83 3.55 -4.38
N GLN A 5 19.93 4.27 -4.28
CA GLN A 5 19.90 5.71 -4.02
C GLN A 5 19.19 6.45 -5.17
N LEU A 6 19.42 6.03 -6.42
CA LEU A 6 18.76 6.62 -7.59
C LEU A 6 17.26 6.31 -7.61
N LYS A 7 16.86 5.07 -7.31
CA LYS A 7 15.43 4.71 -7.14
C LYS A 7 14.76 5.57 -6.06
N ASN A 8 15.39 5.73 -4.90
CA ASN A 8 14.84 6.55 -3.82
C ASN A 8 14.71 8.03 -4.23
N ALA A 9 15.69 8.57 -4.96
CA ALA A 9 15.62 9.94 -5.47
C ALA A 9 14.47 10.14 -6.47
N ILE A 10 14.26 9.18 -7.39
CA ILE A 10 13.14 9.21 -8.34
C ILE A 10 11.79 9.19 -7.58
N LEU A 11 11.65 8.33 -6.58
CA LEU A 11 10.42 8.27 -5.78
C LEU A 11 10.23 9.57 -4.97
N GLN A 12 11.30 10.18 -4.47
CA GLN A 12 11.22 11.46 -3.77
C GLN A 12 10.73 12.58 -4.69
N GLU A 13 11.28 12.70 -5.91
CA GLU A 13 10.80 13.67 -6.90
C GLU A 13 9.33 13.41 -7.29
N ALA A 14 8.94 12.14 -7.39
CA ALA A 14 7.58 11.75 -7.71
C ALA A 14 6.55 12.21 -6.68
N ILE A 15 6.83 11.97 -5.38
CA ILE A 15 5.88 12.28 -4.30
C ILE A 15 5.89 13.74 -3.87
N THR A 16 6.88 14.53 -4.30
CA THR A 16 6.95 15.99 -4.07
C THR A 16 6.39 16.80 -5.24
N GLY A 17 5.85 16.14 -6.30
CA GLY A 17 5.25 16.80 -7.45
C GLY A 17 6.28 17.40 -8.43
N ARG A 18 7.56 16.97 -8.36
CA ARG A 18 8.64 17.52 -9.22
C ARG A 18 9.04 16.61 -10.38
N LEU A 19 8.55 15.36 -10.41
CA LEU A 19 8.95 14.37 -11.43
C LEU A 19 8.36 14.64 -12.81
N VAL A 20 7.15 15.21 -12.85
CA VAL A 20 6.42 15.55 -14.08
C VAL A 20 5.87 16.96 -14.00
N PRO A 21 5.65 17.65 -15.13
CA PRO A 21 5.01 18.96 -15.13
C PRO A 21 3.57 18.88 -14.59
N GLN A 22 3.16 19.91 -13.83
CA GLN A 22 1.78 20.13 -13.43
C GLN A 22 0.94 20.53 -14.65
N ASP A 23 -0.28 20.01 -14.78
CA ASP A 23 -1.23 20.43 -15.81
C ASP A 23 -2.41 21.13 -15.14
N PRO A 24 -2.66 22.42 -15.41
CA PRO A 24 -3.76 23.16 -14.80
C PRO A 24 -5.14 22.67 -15.24
N ASN A 25 -5.22 21.84 -16.29
CA ASN A 25 -6.46 21.24 -16.75
C ASN A 25 -6.79 19.90 -16.04
N ASP A 26 -5.87 19.36 -15.26
CA ASP A 26 -6.15 18.16 -14.47
C ASP A 26 -7.22 18.46 -13.41
N GLU A 27 -8.16 17.54 -13.24
CA GLU A 27 -9.13 17.62 -12.16
C GLU A 27 -8.42 17.51 -10.81
N PRO A 28 -8.55 18.47 -9.89
CA PRO A 28 -7.84 18.45 -8.60
C PRO A 28 -8.14 17.20 -7.78
N ALA A 29 -7.18 16.78 -6.96
CA ALA A 29 -7.30 15.62 -6.08
C ALA A 29 -8.47 15.73 -5.08
N SER A 30 -8.85 16.95 -4.68
CA SER A 30 -10.01 17.21 -3.83
C SER A 30 -11.32 16.67 -4.43
N VAL A 31 -11.51 16.81 -5.76
CA VAL A 31 -12.69 16.27 -6.46
C VAL A 31 -12.68 14.74 -6.47
N LEU A 32 -11.50 14.15 -6.67
CA LEU A 32 -11.31 12.69 -6.57
C LEU A 32 -11.64 12.18 -5.16
N LEU A 33 -11.20 12.88 -4.12
CA LEU A 33 -11.52 12.54 -2.74
C LEU A 33 -13.01 12.63 -2.45
N ASP A 34 -13.71 13.63 -2.95
CA ASP A 34 -15.16 13.75 -2.78
C ASP A 34 -15.92 12.58 -3.41
N ARG A 35 -15.44 12.05 -4.55
CA ARG A 35 -15.99 10.82 -5.14
C ARG A 35 -15.75 9.60 -4.25
N ILE A 36 -14.56 9.46 -3.69
CA ILE A 36 -14.23 8.37 -2.76
C ILE A 36 -15.07 8.46 -1.48
N ARG A 37 -15.28 9.66 -0.93
CA ARG A 37 -16.19 9.88 0.22
C ARG A 37 -17.61 9.42 -0.10
N LYS A 38 -18.13 9.76 -1.27
CA LYS A 38 -19.48 9.32 -1.74
C LYS A 38 -19.53 7.79 -1.89
N GLU A 39 -18.49 7.17 -2.45
CA GLU A 39 -18.37 5.72 -2.54
C GLU A 39 -18.41 5.06 -1.15
N LYS A 40 -17.59 5.54 -0.22
CA LYS A 40 -17.57 5.06 1.18
C LYS A 40 -18.93 5.25 1.88
N ALA A 41 -19.55 6.41 1.71
CA ALA A 41 -20.88 6.69 2.27
C ALA A 41 -21.97 5.72 1.75
N LYS A 42 -21.89 5.32 0.48
CA LYS A 42 -22.75 4.28 -0.10
C LYS A 42 -22.49 2.93 0.58
N LEU A 43 -21.21 2.53 0.74
CA LEU A 43 -20.84 1.26 1.39
C LEU A 43 -21.29 1.22 2.86
N VAL A 44 -21.28 2.35 3.57
CA VAL A 44 -21.84 2.44 4.94
C VAL A 44 -23.35 2.23 4.94
N LYS A 45 -24.09 2.82 3.98
CA LYS A 45 -25.54 2.59 3.85
C LYS A 45 -25.87 1.13 3.53
N GLU A 46 -24.99 0.45 2.78
CA GLU A 46 -25.10 -0.97 2.45
C GLU A 46 -24.65 -1.90 3.59
N GLY A 47 -24.20 -1.36 4.73
CA GLY A 47 -23.68 -2.13 5.86
C GLY A 47 -22.33 -2.80 5.64
N LYS A 48 -21.62 -2.45 4.56
CA LYS A 48 -20.29 -2.99 4.21
C LYS A 48 -19.15 -2.25 4.93
N LEU A 49 -19.36 -1.00 5.30
CA LEU A 49 -18.46 -0.18 6.10
C LEU A 49 -19.15 0.33 7.37
N LYS A 50 -18.38 0.63 8.40
CA LYS A 50 -18.89 1.22 9.65
C LYS A 50 -18.90 2.75 9.53
N LYS A 51 -19.83 3.42 10.22
CA LYS A 51 -19.92 4.89 10.25
C LYS A 51 -18.58 5.54 10.65
N LYS A 52 -17.85 4.95 11.58
CA LYS A 52 -16.52 5.44 12.01
C LYS A 52 -15.47 5.44 10.88
N ASP A 53 -15.67 4.68 9.81
CA ASP A 53 -14.76 4.66 8.66
C ASP A 53 -14.97 5.86 7.72
N LEU A 54 -16.01 6.69 7.98
CA LEU A 54 -16.25 7.99 7.34
C LEU A 54 -15.64 9.15 8.12
N GLU A 55 -15.26 8.92 9.40
CA GLU A 55 -14.68 9.98 10.22
C GLU A 55 -13.29 10.33 9.68
N GLU A 56 -13.15 11.56 9.22
CA GLU A 56 -11.90 12.11 8.71
C GLU A 56 -11.34 13.10 9.72
N LYS A 57 -10.12 12.87 10.16
CA LYS A 57 -9.34 13.87 10.88
C LYS A 57 -8.52 14.65 9.86
N PRO A 58 -8.49 15.97 9.91
CA PRO A 58 -7.55 16.74 9.09
C PRO A 58 -6.13 16.40 9.53
N ILE A 59 -5.21 16.32 8.56
CA ILE A 59 -3.78 16.23 8.84
C ILE A 59 -3.33 17.60 9.32
N SER A 60 -2.69 17.67 10.48
CA SER A 60 -2.23 18.95 11.01
C SER A 60 -1.08 19.50 10.17
N LYS A 61 -0.96 20.83 10.10
CA LYS A 61 0.12 21.47 9.32
C LYS A 61 1.51 21.10 9.84
N GLU A 62 1.61 20.82 11.15
CA GLU A 62 2.85 20.42 11.81
C GLU A 62 3.27 18.98 11.44
N GLU A 63 2.32 18.14 11.03
CA GLU A 63 2.59 16.77 10.58
C GLU A 63 3.02 16.70 9.11
N ILE A 64 2.74 17.76 8.32
CA ILE A 64 3.06 17.80 6.89
C ILE A 64 4.58 17.95 6.69
N PRO A 65 5.28 17.00 6.05
CA PRO A 65 6.73 17.03 5.97
C PRO A 65 7.28 18.03 4.92
N PHE A 66 6.45 18.43 3.95
CA PHE A 66 6.81 19.39 2.89
C PHE A 66 5.55 19.90 2.17
N GLU A 67 5.70 20.99 1.46
CA GLU A 67 4.65 21.54 0.59
C GLU A 67 4.46 20.69 -0.67
N ILE A 68 3.21 20.51 -1.08
CA ILE A 68 2.81 19.82 -2.31
C ILE A 68 2.12 20.80 -3.27
N PRO A 69 2.01 20.49 -4.58
CA PRO A 69 1.25 21.32 -5.53
C PRO A 69 -0.17 21.58 -5.07
N GLU A 70 -0.74 22.75 -5.40
CA GLU A 70 -2.09 23.16 -4.97
C GLU A 70 -3.21 22.21 -5.42
N SER A 71 -3.00 21.48 -6.54
CA SER A 71 -3.95 20.49 -7.05
C SER A 71 -3.91 19.14 -6.31
N TRP A 72 -2.94 18.96 -5.39
CA TRP A 72 -2.76 17.73 -4.63
C TRP A 72 -3.38 17.84 -3.24
N GLU A 73 -3.58 16.66 -2.61
CA GLU A 73 -4.06 16.57 -1.22
C GLU A 73 -3.19 15.63 -0.40
N TRP A 74 -2.95 15.97 0.88
CA TRP A 74 -2.44 15.00 1.84
C TRP A 74 -3.58 14.12 2.36
N VAL A 75 -3.43 12.81 2.32
CA VAL A 75 -4.49 11.87 2.70
C VAL A 75 -3.97 10.75 3.58
N TYR A 76 -4.73 10.41 4.63
CA TYR A 76 -4.49 9.17 5.37
C TYR A 76 -4.89 7.96 4.52
N LEU A 77 -4.19 6.83 4.70
CA LEU A 77 -4.58 5.58 4.02
C LEU A 77 -6.03 5.19 4.33
N SER A 78 -6.52 5.47 5.54
CA SER A 78 -7.91 5.21 5.92
C SER A 78 -8.94 6.03 5.14
N GLN A 79 -8.60 7.22 4.65
CA GLN A 79 -9.53 8.07 3.89
C GLN A 79 -9.81 7.50 2.50
N ILE A 80 -8.82 6.86 1.89
CA ILE A 80 -8.87 6.36 0.51
C ILE A 80 -9.05 4.85 0.40
N SER A 81 -9.01 4.10 1.52
CA SER A 81 -9.28 2.66 1.56
C SER A 81 -10.76 2.36 1.81
N LEU A 82 -11.28 1.35 1.11
CA LEU A 82 -12.63 0.83 1.25
C LEU A 82 -12.70 -0.31 2.27
N ASP A 83 -11.62 -1.10 2.38
CA ASP A 83 -11.46 -2.11 3.41
C ASP A 83 -9.98 -2.25 3.78
N SER A 84 -9.74 -2.81 4.95
CA SER A 84 -8.41 -3.16 5.41
C SER A 84 -8.48 -4.31 6.43
N ALA A 85 -7.52 -5.21 6.38
CA ALA A 85 -7.48 -6.36 7.27
C ALA A 85 -6.07 -6.71 7.71
N ASP A 86 -5.98 -7.19 8.96
CA ASP A 86 -4.78 -7.84 9.48
C ASP A 86 -4.68 -9.29 9.01
N GLY A 87 -3.47 -9.79 8.91
CA GLY A 87 -3.22 -11.23 8.95
C GLY A 87 -3.69 -11.83 10.28
N PRO A 88 -4.00 -13.13 10.32
CA PRO A 88 -4.54 -13.79 11.50
C PRO A 88 -3.52 -13.79 12.63
N PHE A 89 -3.97 -13.93 13.88
CA PHE A 89 -3.03 -14.20 14.96
C PHE A 89 -2.20 -15.44 14.64
N GLY A 90 -0.91 -15.44 15.02
CA GLY A 90 0.02 -16.52 14.69
C GLY A 90 -0.45 -17.92 15.11
N SER A 91 -1.28 -18.00 16.19
CA SER A 91 -1.94 -19.25 16.60
C SER A 91 -2.99 -19.76 15.61
N ASN A 92 -3.56 -18.90 14.78
CA ASN A 92 -4.65 -19.24 13.86
C ASN A 92 -4.15 -19.64 12.45
N LEU A 93 -2.88 -19.45 12.15
CA LEU A 93 -2.25 -19.92 10.91
C LEU A 93 -0.83 -20.41 11.19
N LYS A 94 -0.70 -21.64 11.65
CA LYS A 94 0.55 -22.32 11.96
C LYS A 94 0.92 -23.30 10.86
N ARG A 95 2.12 -23.90 10.97
CA ARG A 95 2.62 -24.91 10.03
C ARG A 95 1.69 -26.14 9.90
N GLU A 96 0.98 -26.52 10.97
CA GLU A 96 0.00 -27.61 10.98
C GLU A 96 -1.21 -27.36 10.04
N HIS A 97 -1.48 -26.08 9.70
CA HIS A 97 -2.54 -25.70 8.77
C HIS A 97 -2.05 -25.63 7.31
N TYR A 98 -0.77 -25.91 7.07
CA TYR A 98 -0.22 -25.86 5.72
C TYR A 98 -0.51 -27.15 4.96
N THR A 99 -0.65 -27.03 3.66
CA THR A 99 -0.87 -28.14 2.72
C THR A 99 0.03 -27.99 1.50
N GLU A 100 0.29 -29.08 0.81
CA GLU A 100 0.96 -29.06 -0.50
C GLU A 100 -0.03 -28.76 -1.65
N ASN A 101 -1.34 -28.93 -1.38
CA ASN A 101 -2.38 -28.60 -2.34
C ASN A 101 -2.43 -27.08 -2.57
N LYS A 102 -2.36 -26.66 -3.83
CA LYS A 102 -2.41 -25.24 -4.23
C LYS A 102 -3.84 -24.70 -4.19
N GLU A 103 -4.41 -24.58 -2.97
CA GLU A 103 -5.76 -24.08 -2.75
C GLU A 103 -5.76 -22.58 -2.43
N VAL A 104 -5.11 -22.19 -1.31
CA VAL A 104 -5.03 -20.81 -0.84
C VAL A 104 -3.57 -20.45 -0.59
N ARG A 105 -3.05 -19.53 -1.34
CA ARG A 105 -1.66 -19.04 -1.22
C ARG A 105 -1.49 -18.20 0.04
N ILE A 106 -0.53 -18.54 0.88
CA ILE A 106 -0.18 -17.75 2.07
C ILE A 106 0.81 -16.67 1.66
N ILE A 107 0.47 -15.40 1.91
CA ILE A 107 1.36 -14.25 1.70
C ILE A 107 2.22 -14.06 2.94
N GLN A 108 3.50 -14.40 2.83
CA GLN A 108 4.50 -14.28 3.89
C GLN A 108 5.38 -13.04 3.67
N LEU A 109 6.12 -12.59 4.71
CA LEU A 109 7.09 -11.50 4.57
C LEU A 109 8.11 -11.74 3.47
N SER A 110 8.52 -13.00 3.26
CA SER A 110 9.45 -13.37 2.18
C SER A 110 8.91 -13.07 0.78
N ASN A 111 7.58 -13.00 0.63
CA ASN A 111 6.92 -12.67 -0.63
C ASN A 111 6.82 -11.16 -0.87
N ILE A 112 7.00 -10.34 0.18
CA ILE A 112 6.97 -8.87 0.08
C ILE A 112 8.37 -8.38 -0.25
N GLY A 113 8.71 -8.41 -1.54
CA GLY A 113 10.04 -8.05 -2.04
C GLY A 113 10.23 -6.54 -2.19
N GLU A 114 11.48 -6.14 -2.39
CA GLU A 114 11.84 -4.73 -2.61
C GLU A 114 11.36 -4.19 -3.97
N GLU A 115 11.31 -5.08 -4.95
CA GLU A 115 10.87 -4.78 -6.31
C GLU A 115 9.43 -5.29 -6.59
N GLY A 116 8.68 -5.62 -5.55
CA GLY A 116 7.33 -6.14 -5.65
C GLY A 116 7.20 -7.60 -5.19
N TRP A 117 6.20 -8.29 -5.72
CA TRP A 117 5.89 -9.67 -5.37
C TRP A 117 7.04 -10.63 -5.68
N LYS A 118 7.39 -11.47 -4.69
CA LYS A 118 8.30 -12.61 -4.86
C LYS A 118 7.52 -13.92 -4.77
N ASN A 119 7.58 -14.72 -5.82
CA ASN A 119 6.84 -15.99 -5.90
C ASN A 119 7.61 -17.19 -5.35
N ASP A 120 8.70 -16.95 -4.63
CA ASP A 120 9.50 -17.98 -3.95
C ASP A 120 8.84 -18.41 -2.63
N ASN A 121 9.28 -19.54 -2.06
CA ASN A 121 8.78 -20.11 -0.80
C ASN A 121 7.25 -20.25 -0.74
N ALA A 122 6.64 -20.76 -1.80
CA ALA A 122 5.20 -20.94 -1.86
C ALA A 122 4.69 -21.82 -0.72
N LYS A 123 3.79 -21.31 0.10
CA LYS A 123 3.05 -22.02 1.14
C LYS A 123 1.56 -21.86 0.88
N TYR A 124 0.83 -22.92 1.19
CA TYR A 124 -0.61 -22.97 0.95
C TYR A 124 -1.33 -23.45 2.21
N THR A 125 -2.59 -23.08 2.33
CA THR A 125 -3.56 -23.65 3.26
C THR A 125 -4.81 -24.06 2.50
N THR A 126 -5.74 -24.73 3.20
CA THR A 126 -6.97 -25.23 2.57
C THR A 126 -8.05 -24.16 2.50
N PHE A 127 -9.02 -24.31 1.58
CA PHE A 127 -10.23 -23.47 1.56
C PHE A 127 -11.04 -23.59 2.87
N SER A 128 -11.07 -24.80 3.47
CA SER A 128 -11.73 -25.00 4.75
C SER A 128 -11.09 -24.16 5.84
N HIS A 129 -9.75 -24.13 5.89
CA HIS A 129 -9.06 -23.32 6.90
C HIS A 129 -9.23 -21.82 6.63
N LEU A 130 -9.20 -21.38 5.36
CA LEU A 130 -9.48 -19.97 5.00
C LEU A 130 -10.84 -19.53 5.55
N SER A 131 -11.85 -20.38 5.52
CA SER A 131 -13.19 -20.04 6.03
C SER A 131 -13.17 -19.65 7.51
N SER A 132 -12.27 -20.24 8.32
CA SER A 132 -12.10 -19.92 9.74
C SER A 132 -11.35 -18.61 10.00
N ILE A 133 -10.57 -18.15 9.02
CA ILE A 133 -9.76 -16.90 9.07
C ILE A 133 -10.10 -15.97 7.91
N SER A 134 -11.33 -16.02 7.42
CA SER A 134 -11.78 -15.31 6.20
C SER A 134 -11.51 -13.80 6.21
N ARG A 135 -11.48 -13.17 7.39
CA ARG A 135 -11.14 -11.75 7.52
C ARG A 135 -9.74 -11.42 7.01
N SER A 136 -8.83 -12.40 7.01
CA SER A 136 -7.45 -12.26 6.54
C SER A 136 -7.25 -12.66 5.08
N GLU A 137 -8.34 -12.95 4.34
CA GLU A 137 -8.29 -13.18 2.89
C GLU A 137 -7.79 -11.92 2.19
N ALA A 138 -6.89 -12.08 1.22
CA ALA A 138 -6.41 -10.99 0.37
C ALA A 138 -6.84 -11.23 -1.07
N PHE A 139 -7.05 -10.16 -1.79
CA PHE A 139 -7.56 -10.20 -3.16
C PHE A 139 -6.54 -9.60 -4.13
N PRO A 140 -6.51 -10.05 -5.40
CA PRO A 140 -5.72 -9.37 -6.42
C PRO A 140 -5.98 -7.86 -6.43
N ASP A 141 -4.92 -7.08 -6.66
CA ASP A 141 -4.89 -5.62 -6.58
C ASP A 141 -4.99 -5.00 -5.17
N ASP A 142 -5.19 -5.78 -4.10
CA ASP A 142 -4.96 -5.25 -2.75
C ASP A 142 -3.50 -4.79 -2.60
N ILE A 143 -3.28 -3.72 -1.86
CA ILE A 143 -1.92 -3.38 -1.42
C ILE A 143 -1.64 -4.08 -0.09
N ILE A 144 -0.63 -4.94 -0.10
CA ILE A 144 -0.17 -5.70 1.05
C ILE A 144 1.05 -5.00 1.64
N ILE A 145 1.00 -4.71 2.94
CA ILE A 145 2.07 -4.00 3.65
C ILE A 145 2.63 -4.88 4.77
N ALA A 146 3.95 -4.99 4.84
CA ALA A 146 4.65 -5.70 5.90
C ALA A 146 4.56 -4.94 7.23
N LYS A 147 4.15 -5.62 8.31
CA LYS A 147 4.13 -5.06 9.67
C LYS A 147 5.48 -5.17 10.38
N MET A 148 6.32 -6.10 9.96
CA MET A 148 7.66 -6.36 10.54
C MET A 148 8.74 -6.10 9.51
N MET A 149 10.00 -6.14 9.96
CA MET A 149 11.17 -5.85 9.13
C MET A 149 11.17 -6.63 7.80
N PRO A 150 11.16 -5.93 6.68
CA PRO A 150 11.22 -4.48 6.51
C PRO A 150 9.84 -3.82 6.61
N ALA A 151 9.50 -3.33 7.81
CA ALA A 151 8.18 -2.73 8.09
C ALA A 151 7.85 -1.58 7.12
N GLY A 152 6.58 -1.50 6.70
CA GLY A 152 6.12 -0.49 5.75
C GLY A 152 6.40 -0.82 4.27
N ARG A 153 7.15 -1.91 3.97
CA ARG A 153 7.31 -2.36 2.58
C ARG A 153 5.99 -2.88 2.04
N ALA A 154 5.65 -2.47 0.83
CA ALA A 154 4.39 -2.84 0.18
C ALA A 154 4.58 -3.56 -1.16
N ILE A 155 3.59 -4.37 -1.49
CA ILE A 155 3.41 -5.00 -2.81
C ILE A 155 1.96 -4.84 -3.26
N ILE A 156 1.72 -4.98 -4.55
CA ILE A 156 0.38 -5.23 -5.09
C ILE A 156 0.15 -6.75 -5.07
N CYS A 157 -0.96 -7.21 -4.49
CA CYS A 157 -1.33 -8.62 -4.49
C CYS A 157 -1.48 -9.12 -5.93
N PRO A 158 -0.75 -10.17 -6.33
CA PRO A 158 -0.74 -10.60 -7.72
C PRO A 158 -2.01 -11.37 -8.09
N TYR A 159 -2.19 -11.55 -9.39
CA TYR A 159 -3.06 -12.58 -9.94
C TYR A 159 -2.29 -13.89 -10.07
N GLY A 160 -2.98 -15.02 -10.19
CA GLY A 160 -2.39 -16.31 -10.55
C GLY A 160 -2.72 -17.47 -9.62
N ASP A 161 -2.85 -17.26 -8.31
CA ASP A 161 -3.36 -18.27 -7.40
C ASP A 161 -4.89 -18.20 -7.25
N LYS A 162 -5.53 -19.29 -6.85
CA LYS A 162 -7.01 -19.36 -6.71
C LYS A 162 -7.52 -18.39 -5.65
N LYS A 163 -6.81 -18.32 -4.52
CA LYS A 163 -7.06 -17.41 -3.40
C LYS A 163 -5.78 -17.09 -2.66
N TYR A 164 -5.81 -16.02 -1.89
CA TYR A 164 -4.71 -15.58 -1.04
C TYR A 164 -5.18 -15.36 0.39
N VAL A 165 -4.28 -15.59 1.34
CA VAL A 165 -4.48 -15.27 2.76
C VAL A 165 -3.20 -14.65 3.32
N LEU A 166 -3.33 -13.66 4.20
CA LEU A 166 -2.20 -13.01 4.85
C LEU A 166 -1.59 -13.91 5.93
N SER A 167 -0.27 -13.86 6.10
CA SER A 167 0.37 -14.27 7.35
C SER A 167 0.14 -13.21 8.45
N SER A 168 0.46 -13.55 9.70
CA SER A 168 0.33 -12.64 10.85
C SER A 168 1.10 -11.32 10.73
N ASP A 169 2.09 -11.27 9.86
CA ASP A 169 3.03 -10.16 9.77
C ASP A 169 2.76 -9.21 8.59
N ALA A 170 1.61 -9.36 7.95
CA ALA A 170 1.15 -8.54 6.85
C ALA A 170 -0.25 -7.98 7.11
N VAL A 171 -0.54 -6.86 6.47
CA VAL A 171 -1.88 -6.26 6.38
C VAL A 171 -2.23 -6.04 4.92
N ARG A 172 -3.52 -5.97 4.61
CA ARG A 172 -4.00 -5.54 3.29
C ARG A 172 -4.82 -4.27 3.38
N PHE A 173 -4.80 -3.52 2.31
CA PHE A 173 -5.69 -2.40 2.03
C PHE A 173 -6.34 -2.62 0.66
N ASP A 174 -7.67 -2.63 0.64
CA ASP A 174 -8.46 -2.45 -0.58
C ASP A 174 -8.74 -0.95 -0.72
N PHE A 175 -8.07 -0.31 -1.67
CA PHE A 175 -8.29 1.10 -1.97
C PHE A 175 -9.39 1.28 -3.01
N SER A 176 -10.02 2.44 -3.04
CA SER A 176 -10.98 2.80 -4.09
C SER A 176 -10.41 2.55 -5.49
N LYS A 177 -11.24 2.00 -6.39
CA LYS A 177 -10.87 1.77 -7.80
C LYS A 177 -10.75 3.06 -8.61
N LEU A 178 -11.13 4.20 -8.03
CA LEU A 178 -10.92 5.53 -8.59
C LEU A 178 -9.45 5.97 -8.54
N LEU A 179 -8.60 5.22 -7.82
CA LEU A 179 -7.18 5.50 -7.63
C LEU A 179 -6.31 4.58 -8.48
N TYR A 180 -5.19 5.09 -8.94
CA TYR A 180 -4.23 4.29 -9.69
C TYR A 180 -3.34 3.47 -8.74
N ARG A 181 -3.52 2.14 -8.72
CA ARG A 181 -2.83 1.22 -7.79
C ARG A 181 -1.32 1.33 -7.80
N LYS A 182 -0.72 1.47 -8.97
CA LYS A 182 0.74 1.61 -9.08
C LYS A 182 1.25 2.90 -8.44
N TYR A 183 0.49 4.00 -8.51
CA TYR A 183 0.85 5.22 -7.80
C TYR A 183 0.89 4.99 -6.29
N LEU A 184 -0.18 4.40 -5.73
CA LEU A 184 -0.25 4.08 -4.31
C LEU A 184 0.89 3.15 -3.87
N TYR A 185 1.23 2.16 -4.69
CA TYR A 185 2.36 1.27 -4.45
C TYR A 185 3.68 2.06 -4.34
N TYR A 186 3.95 2.98 -5.26
CA TYR A 186 5.16 3.80 -5.21
C TYR A 186 5.16 4.79 -4.05
N ALA A 187 4.02 5.43 -3.76
CA ALA A 187 3.88 6.38 -2.66
C ALA A 187 4.11 5.68 -1.30
N ILE A 188 3.54 4.50 -1.08
CA ILE A 188 3.73 3.70 0.15
C ILE A 188 5.16 3.16 0.26
N ASN A 189 5.85 2.88 -0.84
CA ASN A 189 7.26 2.47 -0.82
C ASN A 189 8.25 3.65 -0.78
N SER A 190 7.76 4.89 -0.77
CA SER A 190 8.60 6.09 -0.69
C SER A 190 9.29 6.25 0.67
N GLN A 191 10.32 7.10 0.71
CA GLN A 191 11.02 7.42 1.95
C GLN A 191 10.10 8.11 2.96
N VAL A 192 9.23 9.01 2.52
CA VAL A 192 8.28 9.75 3.36
C VAL A 192 7.31 8.82 4.10
N PHE A 193 6.83 7.79 3.46
CA PHE A 193 5.99 6.79 4.13
C PHE A 193 6.81 5.94 5.12
N LYS A 194 8.02 5.54 4.73
CA LYS A 194 8.93 4.78 5.61
C LYS A 194 9.31 5.57 6.86
N GLU A 195 9.53 6.87 6.74
CA GLU A 195 9.84 7.73 7.89
C GLU A 195 8.72 7.75 8.93
N GLN A 196 7.46 7.71 8.53
CA GLN A 196 6.33 7.56 9.46
C GLN A 196 6.36 6.20 10.18
N VAL A 197 6.75 5.13 9.46
CA VAL A 197 6.87 3.77 10.06
C VAL A 197 8.02 3.69 11.04
N TYR A 198 9.16 4.33 10.74
CA TYR A 198 10.40 4.23 11.50
C TYR A 198 10.59 5.37 12.50
N GLY A 199 10.04 6.55 12.26
CA GLY A 199 10.20 7.74 13.09
C GLY A 199 9.59 7.62 14.48
N GLU A 200 8.57 6.77 14.67
CA GLU A 200 7.98 6.48 15.98
C GLU A 200 8.87 5.61 16.87
N VAL A 201 10.00 5.13 16.36
CA VAL A 201 10.78 4.06 17.01
C VAL A 201 12.24 4.47 17.15
N GLN A 202 12.53 5.42 18.04
CA GLN A 202 13.90 5.69 18.45
C GLN A 202 14.41 4.56 19.36
N GLY A 203 15.49 3.89 18.95
CA GLY A 203 16.23 2.97 19.79
C GLY A 203 15.76 1.50 19.82
N ILE A 204 14.84 1.06 18.97
CA ILE A 204 14.38 -0.34 18.93
C ILE A 204 14.97 -1.09 17.74
N THR A 205 15.60 -2.23 18.04
CA THR A 205 16.27 -3.11 17.06
C THR A 205 15.29 -3.81 16.09
N ARG A 206 13.97 -3.86 16.40
CA ARG A 206 12.95 -4.51 15.58
C ARG A 206 11.73 -3.60 15.45
N VAL A 207 11.68 -2.85 14.34
CA VAL A 207 10.52 -2.01 14.02
C VAL A 207 9.33 -2.90 13.69
N ARG A 208 8.21 -2.62 14.35
CA ARG A 208 6.93 -3.26 14.12
C ARG A 208 5.84 -2.19 14.06
N THR A 209 5.01 -2.25 13.04
CA THR A 209 3.80 -1.41 12.92
C THR A 209 2.54 -2.25 13.09
N SER A 210 1.38 -1.62 13.04
CA SER A 210 0.06 -2.26 13.17
C SER A 210 -0.90 -1.71 12.12
N LEU A 211 -1.99 -2.43 11.85
CA LEU A 211 -3.04 -1.94 10.95
C LEU A 211 -3.60 -0.58 11.43
N SER A 212 -3.81 -0.42 12.75
CA SER A 212 -4.32 0.84 13.31
C SER A 212 -3.40 2.03 13.03
N LYS A 213 -2.08 1.85 13.17
CA LYS A 213 -1.08 2.86 12.83
C LYS A 213 -1.02 3.12 11.33
N LEU A 214 -0.93 2.07 10.51
CA LEU A 214 -0.89 2.21 9.05
C LEU A 214 -2.10 2.97 8.51
N ARG A 215 -3.28 2.83 9.12
CA ARG A 215 -4.49 3.59 8.76
C ARG A 215 -4.33 5.10 8.96
N THR A 216 -3.47 5.54 9.86
CA THR A 216 -3.19 6.95 10.18
C THR A 216 -1.91 7.48 9.53
N TYR A 217 -1.23 6.69 8.73
CA TYR A 217 -0.12 7.19 7.92
C TYR A 217 -0.67 7.82 6.64
N TYR A 218 -0.01 8.84 6.18
CA TYR A 218 -0.47 9.69 5.09
C TYR A 218 0.50 9.64 3.90
N ILE A 219 -0.06 9.91 2.74
CA ILE A 219 0.65 10.06 1.47
C ILE A 219 0.13 11.29 0.74
N PRO A 220 0.94 11.92 -0.13
CA PRO A 220 0.44 12.92 -1.05
C PRO A 220 -0.35 12.25 -2.17
N LEU A 221 -1.47 12.84 -2.55
CA LEU A 221 -2.38 12.35 -3.58
C LEU A 221 -2.50 13.37 -4.71
N PRO A 222 -1.94 13.10 -5.90
CA PRO A 222 -2.12 13.93 -7.08
C PRO A 222 -3.47 13.73 -7.77
N PRO A 223 -3.86 14.61 -8.69
CA PRO A 223 -4.88 14.36 -9.69
C PRO A 223 -4.69 13.00 -10.37
N LEU A 224 -5.81 12.32 -10.71
CA LEU A 224 -5.73 10.96 -11.28
C LEU A 224 -4.90 10.91 -12.57
N ALA A 225 -5.07 11.88 -13.45
CA ALA A 225 -4.29 11.95 -14.70
C ALA A 225 -2.78 12.10 -14.41
N GLU A 226 -2.43 12.87 -13.38
CA GLU A 226 -1.04 13.03 -12.95
C GLU A 226 -0.49 11.76 -12.30
N GLN A 227 -1.29 10.99 -11.53
CA GLN A 227 -0.88 9.67 -11.02
C GLN A 227 -0.38 8.77 -12.15
N HIS A 228 -1.07 8.75 -13.29
CA HIS A 228 -0.66 7.98 -14.47
C HIS A 228 0.64 8.49 -15.09
N ARG A 229 0.80 9.82 -15.24
CA ARG A 229 2.03 10.42 -15.78
C ARG A 229 3.23 10.14 -14.87
N ILE A 230 3.06 10.28 -13.56
CA ILE A 230 4.09 9.99 -12.56
C ILE A 230 4.55 8.53 -12.68
N VAL A 231 3.63 7.57 -12.70
CA VAL A 231 3.97 6.16 -12.78
C VAL A 231 4.67 5.83 -14.09
N ALA A 232 4.17 6.33 -15.22
CA ALA A 232 4.83 6.13 -16.52
C ALA A 232 6.29 6.64 -16.49
N LYS A 233 6.52 7.80 -15.86
CA LYS A 233 7.86 8.38 -15.75
C LYS A 233 8.76 7.59 -14.80
N ILE A 234 8.24 7.13 -13.67
CA ILE A 234 8.98 6.24 -12.75
C ILE A 234 9.42 4.98 -13.49
N GLU A 235 8.50 4.27 -14.17
CA GLU A 235 8.77 3.02 -14.87
C GLU A 235 9.78 3.22 -16.02
N GLU A 236 9.70 4.32 -16.77
CA GLU A 236 10.70 4.72 -17.77
C GLU A 236 12.10 4.82 -17.16
N LEU A 237 12.21 5.56 -16.04
CA LEU A 237 13.51 5.82 -15.39
C LEU A 237 14.07 4.56 -14.75
N LEU A 238 13.25 3.73 -14.08
CA LEU A 238 13.67 2.46 -13.49
C LEU A 238 14.18 1.50 -14.57
N SER A 239 13.50 1.41 -15.72
CA SER A 239 13.97 0.59 -16.85
C SER A 239 15.36 1.02 -17.37
N LYS A 240 15.65 2.33 -17.37
CA LYS A 240 16.99 2.85 -17.74
C LYS A 240 18.05 2.45 -16.72
N ILE A 241 17.73 2.49 -15.41
CA ILE A 241 18.65 2.05 -14.35
C ILE A 241 18.98 0.56 -14.50
N ASP A 242 17.99 -0.28 -14.75
CA ASP A 242 18.20 -1.72 -14.84
C ASP A 242 19.06 -2.09 -16.09
N LYS A 243 18.91 -1.36 -17.19
CA LYS A 243 19.80 -1.51 -18.37
C LYS A 243 21.24 -1.10 -18.10
N LEU A 244 21.49 -0.21 -17.13
CA LEU A 244 22.86 0.20 -16.75
C LEU A 244 23.55 -0.84 -15.85
N LYS A 245 22.79 -1.65 -15.12
CA LYS A 245 23.33 -2.74 -14.28
C LYS A 245 23.76 -3.97 -15.07
N THR A 246 23.21 -4.15 -16.29
CA THR A 246 23.48 -5.31 -17.15
C THR A 246 24.62 -5.09 -18.14
N LYS A 247 25.26 -3.93 -18.11
CA LYS A 247 26.50 -3.60 -18.80
C LYS A 247 27.70 -3.60 -17.83
#